data_76772099ca2d0fcc3949beedb670be0b
#
_entry.id   76772099ca2d0fcc3949beedb670be0b
#
_cell.length_a   1.000
_cell.length_b   1.000
_cell.length_c   1.000
_cell.angle_alpha   90.00
_cell.angle_beta   90.00
_cell.angle_gamma   90.00
#
_symmetry.space_group_name_H-M   'P 1'
#
loop_
_entity.id
_entity.type
_entity.pdbx_description
1 polymer ?
#
loop_
_entity_poly.entity_id
_entity_poly.type
_entity_poly.pdbx_seq_one_letter_code
_entity_poly.pdbx_strand_id
1 'polypeptide(L)' 'LLEEGFIRLKVYDISGKPVRTLVNEYRQKGDHSIVWNGDNDNGLVLPSGIYFSMINNESLSSISKMLLLK' A
#
# COMPACT_ATOMS: atom_id res chain seq x y z
N LEU A 1 3.11 10.26 -9.70
CA LEU A 1 3.79 11.48 -9.23
C LEU A 1 3.16 11.96 -7.94
N LEU A 2 3.94 12.01 -6.87
CA LEU A 2 3.47 12.41 -5.56
C LEU A 2 4.00 13.77 -5.19
N GLU A 3 3.14 14.55 -4.54
CA GLU A 3 3.58 15.80 -3.95
C GLU A 3 4.41 15.51 -2.70
N GLU A 4 5.24 16.47 -2.33
CA GLU A 4 6.01 16.41 -1.10
C GLU A 4 5.09 16.38 0.11
N GLY A 5 5.39 15.52 1.06
CA GLY A 5 4.63 15.43 2.29
C GLY A 5 4.70 14.06 2.93
N PHE A 6 3.92 13.88 3.99
CA PHE A 6 3.83 12.60 4.69
C PHE A 6 2.95 11.66 3.88
N ILE A 7 3.49 10.49 3.58
CA ILE A 7 2.83 9.48 2.74
C ILE A 7 2.57 8.25 3.58
N ARG A 8 1.35 7.72 3.45
CA ARG A 8 0.97 6.46 4.08
C ARG A 8 0.40 5.54 3.01
N LEU A 9 1.02 4.38 2.82
CA LEU A 9 0.59 3.40 1.83
C LEU A 9 0.38 2.07 2.53
N LYS A 10 -0.84 1.58 2.51
CA LYS A 10 -1.23 0.34 3.17
C LYS A 10 -1.93 -0.59 2.22
N VAL A 11 -1.81 -1.90 2.47
CA VAL A 11 -2.52 -2.94 1.75
C VAL A 11 -3.59 -3.52 2.67
N TYR A 12 -4.78 -3.72 2.11
CA TYR A 12 -5.95 -4.26 2.80
C TYR A 12 -6.41 -5.53 2.10
N ASP A 13 -6.96 -6.47 2.85
CA ASP A 13 -7.60 -7.65 2.26
C ASP A 13 -9.02 -7.31 1.80
N ILE A 14 -9.71 -8.32 1.26
CA ILE A 14 -11.04 -8.12 0.68
C ILE A 14 -12.09 -7.73 1.73
N SER A 15 -11.83 -8.03 2.99
CA SER A 15 -12.73 -7.64 4.07
C SER A 15 -12.47 -6.22 4.59
N GLY A 16 -11.42 -5.56 4.07
CA GLY A 16 -11.06 -4.22 4.49
C GLY A 16 -10.08 -4.19 5.66
N LYS A 17 -9.55 -5.34 6.05
CA LYS A 17 -8.60 -5.42 7.15
C LYS A 17 -7.21 -5.05 6.65
N PRO A 18 -6.48 -4.14 7.32
CA PRO A 18 -5.11 -3.83 6.92
C PRO A 18 -4.19 -5.02 7.17
N VAL A 19 -3.38 -5.37 6.18
CA VAL A 19 -2.47 -6.50 6.27
C VAL A 19 -1.01 -6.09 6.18
N ARG A 20 -0.72 -4.97 5.53
CA ARG A 20 0.66 -4.52 5.34
C ARG A 20 0.73 -3.01 5.28
N THR A 21 1.71 -2.43 5.97
CA THR A 21 2.06 -1.01 5.82
C THR A 21 3.36 -0.95 5.01
N LEU A 22 3.28 -0.42 3.80
CA LEU A 22 4.43 -0.34 2.90
C LEU A 22 5.21 0.95 3.07
N VAL A 23 4.51 2.07 3.26
CA VAL A 23 5.15 3.38 3.45
C VAL A 23 4.41 4.10 4.57
N ASN A 24 5.17 4.72 5.46
CA ASN A 24 4.62 5.52 6.54
C ASN A 24 5.69 6.53 6.93
N GLU A 25 5.95 7.47 6.01
CA GLU A 25 7.06 8.41 6.17
C GLU A 25 6.88 9.63 5.29
N TYR A 26 7.67 10.65 5.56
CA TYR A 26 7.74 11.83 4.72
C TYR A 26 8.53 11.51 3.46
N ARG A 27 7.99 11.87 2.31
CA ARG A 27 8.64 11.68 1.02
C ARG A 27 8.72 12.99 0.27
N GLN A 28 9.79 13.15 -0.49
CA GLN A 28 9.96 14.31 -1.34
C GLN A 28 9.11 14.15 -2.61
N LYS A 29 8.82 15.28 -3.24
CA LYS A 29 8.10 15.33 -4.50
C LYS A 29 8.83 14.51 -5.56
N GLY A 30 8.09 13.80 -6.39
CA GLY A 30 8.64 13.04 -7.49
C GLY A 30 7.89 11.74 -7.71
N ASP A 31 8.43 10.91 -8.59
CA ASP A 31 7.91 9.59 -8.87
C ASP A 31 8.54 8.60 -7.92
N HIS A 32 7.69 7.77 -7.30
CA HIS A 32 8.14 6.74 -6.37
C HIS A 32 7.59 5.40 -6.79
N SER A 33 8.38 4.37 -6.56
CA SER A 33 8.00 3.00 -6.86
C SER A 33 8.16 2.15 -5.62
N ILE A 34 7.10 1.42 -5.26
CA ILE A 34 7.07 0.57 -4.08
C ILE A 34 6.69 -0.83 -4.52
N VAL A 35 7.43 -1.83 -4.07
CA VAL A 35 7.16 -3.22 -4.36
C VAL A 35 6.55 -3.89 -3.13
N TRP A 36 5.40 -4.59 -3.34
CA TRP A 36 4.81 -5.42 -2.31
C TRP A 36 5.04 -6.88 -2.68
N ASN A 37 5.56 -7.65 -1.73
CA ASN A 37 5.95 -9.05 -1.97
C ASN A 37 4.85 -10.05 -1.61
N GLY A 38 3.62 -9.57 -1.38
CA GLY A 38 2.51 -10.47 -1.06
C GLY A 38 2.54 -10.99 0.36
N ASP A 39 3.08 -10.23 1.28
CA ASP A 39 3.21 -10.62 2.69
C ASP A 39 2.51 -9.62 3.61
N ASN A 40 2.28 -10.02 4.86
CA ASN A 40 1.76 -9.12 5.87
C ASN A 40 2.90 -8.50 6.70
N ASP A 41 2.55 -7.66 7.67
CA ASP A 41 3.54 -6.98 8.51
C ASP A 41 4.38 -7.93 9.37
N ASN A 42 3.89 -9.15 9.59
CA ASN A 42 4.62 -10.16 10.34
C ASN A 42 5.52 -11.01 9.45
N GLY A 43 5.60 -10.71 8.16
CA GLY A 43 6.43 -11.45 7.22
C GLY A 43 5.79 -12.73 6.71
N LEU A 44 4.53 -12.98 7.01
CA LEU A 44 3.83 -14.17 6.54
C LEU A 44 3.30 -13.96 5.13
N VAL A 45 3.49 -14.96 4.28
CA VAL A 45 3.02 -14.94 2.91
C VAL A 45 1.50 -15.05 2.88
N LEU A 46 0.86 -14.17 2.12
CA LEU A 46 -0.59 -14.12 2.02
C LEU A 46 -1.08 -14.98 0.85
N PRO A 47 -2.31 -15.51 0.91
CA PRO A 47 -2.87 -16.30 -0.19
C PRO A 47 -3.13 -15.45 -1.42
N SER A 48 -3.19 -16.11 -2.58
CA SER A 48 -3.59 -15.46 -3.81
C SER A 48 -5.01 -14.91 -3.67
N GLY A 49 -5.27 -13.79 -4.28
CA GLY A 49 -6.59 -13.17 -4.21
C GLY A 49 -6.55 -11.68 -4.49
N ILE A 50 -7.66 -11.05 -4.17
CA ILE A 50 -7.83 -9.61 -4.37
C ILE A 50 -7.43 -8.86 -3.11
N TYR A 51 -6.64 -7.82 -3.29
CA TYR A 51 -6.21 -6.91 -2.24
C TYR A 51 -6.37 -5.48 -2.72
N PHE A 52 -6.39 -4.56 -1.79
CA PHE A 52 -6.50 -3.13 -2.10
C PHE A 52 -5.32 -2.40 -1.50
N SER A 53 -4.76 -1.48 -2.27
CA SER A 53 -3.78 -0.54 -1.73
C SER A 53 -4.44 0.82 -1.57
N MET A 54 -4.15 1.47 -0.46
CA MET A 54 -4.62 2.83 -0.24
C MET A 54 -3.43 3.71 0.06
N ILE A 55 -3.27 4.75 -0.75
CA ILE A 55 -2.24 5.76 -0.53
C ILE A 55 -2.91 7.02 -0.02
N ASN A 56 -2.39 7.55 1.08
CA ASN A 56 -2.86 8.80 1.68
C ASN A 56 -1.70 9.76 1.77
N ASN A 57 -1.97 11.02 1.44
CA ASN A 57 -1.10 12.10 1.84
C ASN A 57 -1.95 13.13 2.60
N GLU A 58 -1.42 14.31 2.87
CA GLU A 58 -2.09 15.29 3.71
C GLU A 58 -3.41 15.80 3.10
N SER A 59 -3.57 15.71 1.79
CA SER A 59 -4.73 16.29 1.12
C SER A 59 -5.51 15.30 0.25
N LEU A 60 -4.94 14.13 -0.07
CA LEU A 60 -5.55 13.19 -1.01
C LEU A 60 -5.44 11.76 -0.52
N SER A 61 -6.41 10.94 -0.92
CA SER A 61 -6.32 9.51 -0.76
C SER A 61 -6.78 8.83 -2.04
N SER A 62 -6.19 7.69 -2.35
CA SER A 62 -6.51 6.92 -3.55
C SER A 62 -6.44 5.44 -3.24
N ILE A 63 -7.40 4.69 -3.75
CA ILE A 63 -7.48 3.24 -3.55
C ILE A 63 -7.32 2.55 -4.89
N SER A 64 -6.49 1.51 -4.93
CA SER A 64 -6.29 0.69 -6.11
C SER A 64 -6.53 -0.77 -5.77
N LYS A 65 -7.21 -1.46 -6.68
CA LYS A 65 -7.44 -2.89 -6.58
C LYS A 65 -6.23 -3.62 -7.15
N MET A 66 -5.80 -4.67 -6.47
CA MET A 66 -4.66 -5.47 -6.89
C MET A 66 -5.03 -6.94 -6.90
N LEU A 67 -4.41 -7.71 -7.78
CA LEU A 67 -4.56 -9.16 -7.83
C LEU A 67 -3.21 -9.79 -7.51
N LEU A 68 -3.18 -10.58 -6.44
CA LEU A 68 -1.99 -11.33 -6.06
C LEU A 68 -2.12 -12.75 -6.60
N LEU A 69 -1.19 -13.12 -7.46
CA LEU A 69 -1.12 -14.47 -8.04
C LEU A 69 0.15 -15.16 -7.58
N LYS A 70 -0.02 -16.39 -7.17
CA LYS A 70 1.10 -17.23 -6.72
C LYS A 70 1.25 -18.47 -7.56
#